data_f9ed66bb097be8ce3028e52f8a8e607f
#
_entry.id   f9ed66bb097be8ce3028e52f8a8e607f
#
_cell.length_a   1.000
_cell.length_b   1.000
_cell.length_c   1.000
_cell.angle_alpha   90.00
_cell.angle_beta   90.00
_cell.angle_gamma   90.00
#
_symmetry.space_group_name_H-M   'P 1'
#
loop_
_entity.id
_entity.type
_entity.pdbx_description
1 polymer ?
#
loop_
_entity_poly.entity_id
_entity_poly.type
_entity_poly.pdbx_seq_one_letter_code
_entity_poly.pdbx_strand_id
1 'polypeptide(L)'
;MKQLLNTLFVTSEDIYLSLEGENVLANREKNVVARYPLHTLQTIVSFSYSGASPALMGACAERGIGLAFCTPRGRFLARTCGESSGNVLLRREQYRIADDVQHSCEIARCMIFGKLSNSAASIQRTCRDHGPRVEGCGLEEAAQSIRELLPPVLSVTDLDALRGLEGVAAGAYFGVFDHMLLSRKEDFFFHGRNRRPPLDRVNAMLSFAYSLLAHDCASALESVGLDAYVGFLHRDRPGRNSLALDLMEELRPCMADRFVLTLVNNRMVKPEDFQIQDSGAVLLTDDGRRKFLKTWQERKRDTLTHPYLNEKLSWGMIPYVQALLLARFIRGDLDAYPPFLWK
;
A
#
# COMPACT_ATOMS: atom_id res chain seq x y z
N MET A 1 10.65 -16.58 -10.43
CA MET A 1 10.01 -15.42 -9.77
C MET A 1 9.16 -14.64 -10.76
N LYS A 2 7.96 -14.18 -10.39
CA LYS A 2 7.11 -13.37 -11.29
C LYS A 2 7.81 -12.03 -11.56
N GLN A 3 8.16 -11.74 -12.81
CA GLN A 3 8.86 -10.49 -13.18
C GLN A 3 7.91 -9.39 -13.72
N LEU A 4 6.63 -9.71 -13.92
CA LEU A 4 5.67 -8.80 -14.55
C LEU A 4 5.07 -7.85 -13.51
N LEU A 5 5.21 -6.56 -13.72
CA LEU A 5 4.66 -5.49 -12.86
C LEU A 5 3.69 -4.60 -13.65
N ASN A 6 2.88 -5.21 -14.49
CA ASN A 6 1.95 -4.47 -15.33
C ASN A 6 0.58 -4.41 -14.66
N THR A 7 0.21 -3.21 -14.22
CA THR A 7 -1.16 -2.91 -13.79
C THR A 7 -1.85 -2.10 -14.88
N LEU A 8 -3.02 -2.57 -15.33
CA LEU A 8 -3.90 -1.81 -16.20
C LEU A 8 -4.82 -0.94 -15.32
N PHE A 9 -4.69 0.37 -15.41
CA PHE A 9 -5.62 1.31 -14.79
C PHE A 9 -6.62 1.81 -15.84
N VAL A 10 -7.89 1.49 -15.62
CA VAL A 10 -9.01 1.98 -16.45
C VAL A 10 -9.59 3.21 -15.77
N THR A 11 -9.17 4.41 -16.21
CA THR A 11 -9.51 5.68 -15.55
C THR A 11 -10.72 6.40 -16.15
N SER A 12 -11.19 5.99 -17.33
CA SER A 12 -12.40 6.54 -17.95
C SER A 12 -13.64 5.85 -17.42
N GLU A 13 -14.67 6.60 -17.05
CA GLU A 13 -15.86 6.12 -16.35
C GLU A 13 -16.80 5.26 -17.21
N ASP A 14 -16.72 5.40 -18.53
CA ASP A 14 -17.58 4.79 -19.55
C ASP A 14 -17.00 3.51 -20.18
N ILE A 15 -15.89 2.99 -19.66
CA ILE A 15 -15.24 1.80 -20.21
C ILE A 15 -15.78 0.53 -19.57
N TYR A 16 -16.33 -0.36 -20.42
CA TYR A 16 -16.64 -1.75 -20.08
C TYR A 16 -15.50 -2.67 -20.50
N LEU A 17 -15.13 -3.60 -19.63
CA LEU A 17 -14.05 -4.55 -19.89
C LEU A 17 -14.61 -5.91 -20.32
N SER A 18 -14.07 -6.50 -21.37
CA SER A 18 -14.44 -7.84 -21.81
C SER A 18 -13.22 -8.69 -22.19
N LEU A 19 -13.43 -9.99 -22.34
CA LEU A 19 -12.42 -10.96 -22.78
C LEU A 19 -12.65 -11.30 -24.25
N GLU A 20 -11.59 -11.29 -25.04
CA GLU A 20 -11.58 -11.89 -26.39
C GLU A 20 -10.25 -12.65 -26.59
N GLY A 21 -10.35 -13.97 -26.67
CA GLY A 21 -9.17 -14.85 -26.65
C GLY A 21 -8.34 -14.61 -25.39
N GLU A 22 -7.07 -14.30 -25.55
CA GLU A 22 -6.13 -13.98 -24.46
C GLU A 22 -5.96 -12.46 -24.22
N ASN A 23 -6.95 -11.66 -24.60
CA ASN A 23 -6.87 -10.20 -24.47
C ASN A 23 -8.02 -9.61 -23.67
N VAL A 24 -7.69 -8.62 -22.84
CA VAL A 24 -8.66 -7.70 -22.27
C VAL A 24 -8.99 -6.65 -23.32
N LEU A 25 -10.28 -6.49 -23.61
CA LEU A 25 -10.78 -5.41 -24.44
C LEU A 25 -11.36 -4.31 -23.57
N ALA A 26 -10.97 -3.08 -23.82
CA ALA A 26 -11.63 -1.90 -23.30
C ALA A 26 -12.66 -1.41 -24.33
N ASN A 27 -13.93 -1.42 -23.96
CA ASN A 27 -15.04 -1.08 -24.84
C ASN A 27 -15.70 0.22 -24.40
N ARG A 28 -15.99 1.10 -25.35
CA ARG A 28 -16.81 2.29 -25.18
C ARG A 28 -17.96 2.25 -26.17
N GLU A 29 -19.20 2.30 -25.69
CA GLU A 29 -20.41 2.26 -26.54
C GLU A 29 -20.37 1.13 -27.60
N LYS A 30 -19.96 -0.09 -27.17
CA LYS A 30 -19.78 -1.29 -28.02
C LYS A 30 -18.58 -1.26 -28.99
N ASN A 31 -17.81 -0.18 -29.05
CA ASN A 31 -16.60 -0.11 -29.87
C ASN A 31 -15.36 -0.44 -29.03
N VAL A 32 -14.47 -1.28 -29.58
CA VAL A 32 -13.17 -1.58 -28.93
C VAL A 32 -12.26 -0.36 -29.08
N VAL A 33 -11.90 0.27 -27.96
CA VAL A 33 -11.00 1.43 -27.93
C VAL A 33 -9.57 1.04 -27.58
N ALA A 34 -9.36 -0.11 -26.91
CA ALA A 34 -8.03 -0.63 -26.61
C ALA A 34 -8.05 -2.14 -26.38
N ARG A 35 -6.88 -2.77 -26.56
CA ARG A 35 -6.66 -4.21 -26.38
C ARG A 35 -5.36 -4.45 -25.61
N TYR A 36 -5.39 -5.31 -24.57
CA TYR A 36 -4.24 -5.60 -23.74
C TYR A 36 -4.10 -7.12 -23.54
N PRO A 37 -2.95 -7.73 -23.83
CA PRO A 37 -2.73 -9.18 -23.59
C PRO A 37 -2.80 -9.51 -22.09
N LEU A 38 -3.63 -10.48 -21.70
CA LEU A 38 -3.79 -10.90 -20.30
C LEU A 38 -2.48 -11.38 -19.68
N HIS A 39 -1.67 -12.13 -20.43
CA HIS A 39 -0.42 -12.68 -19.91
C HIS A 39 0.61 -11.62 -19.51
N THR A 40 0.43 -10.38 -19.94
CA THR A 40 1.30 -9.24 -19.57
C THR A 40 0.83 -8.56 -18.28
N LEU A 41 -0.37 -8.87 -17.79
CA LEU A 41 -0.98 -8.17 -16.67
C LEU A 41 -0.86 -8.99 -15.37
N GLN A 42 -0.66 -8.28 -14.26
CA GLN A 42 -0.77 -8.81 -12.90
C GLN A 42 -2.03 -8.32 -12.19
N THR A 43 -2.44 -7.10 -12.52
CA THR A 43 -3.59 -6.47 -11.90
C THR A 43 -4.31 -5.57 -12.90
N ILE A 44 -5.62 -5.52 -12.78
CA ILE A 44 -6.49 -4.57 -13.45
C ILE A 44 -7.24 -3.80 -12.37
N VAL A 45 -7.18 -2.47 -12.40
CA VAL A 45 -7.94 -1.59 -11.50
C VAL A 45 -8.85 -0.72 -12.33
N SER A 46 -10.16 -0.96 -12.24
CA SER A 46 -11.16 -0.18 -12.98
C SER A 46 -11.78 0.88 -12.07
N PHE A 47 -11.74 2.12 -12.53
CA PHE A 47 -12.45 3.26 -11.95
C PHE A 47 -13.76 3.56 -12.68
N SER A 48 -14.20 2.61 -13.52
CA SER A 48 -15.45 2.69 -14.28
C SER A 48 -16.58 1.97 -13.57
N TYR A 49 -17.79 2.54 -13.62
CA TYR A 49 -19.01 1.86 -13.20
C TYR A 49 -19.57 0.89 -14.25
N SER A 50 -19.04 0.92 -15.47
CA SER A 50 -19.52 0.04 -16.55
C SER A 50 -19.21 -1.44 -16.31
N GLY A 51 -18.22 -1.74 -15.46
CA GLY A 51 -17.92 -3.11 -15.01
C GLY A 51 -17.08 -3.92 -15.99
N ALA A 52 -17.17 -5.25 -15.86
CA ALA A 52 -16.46 -6.21 -16.69
C ALA A 52 -17.31 -7.47 -16.97
N SER A 53 -16.99 -8.19 -18.05
CA SER A 53 -17.69 -9.43 -18.39
C SER A 53 -17.35 -10.56 -17.40
N PRO A 54 -18.31 -11.47 -17.11
CA PRO A 54 -18.01 -12.65 -16.28
C PRO A 54 -16.87 -13.52 -16.84
N ALA A 55 -16.75 -13.61 -18.16
CA ALA A 55 -15.65 -14.33 -18.82
C ALA A 55 -14.29 -13.73 -18.49
N LEU A 56 -14.17 -12.40 -18.49
CA LEU A 56 -12.93 -11.72 -18.08
C LEU A 56 -12.64 -11.92 -16.59
N MET A 57 -13.67 -11.82 -15.74
CA MET A 57 -13.54 -12.04 -14.31
C MET A 57 -13.01 -13.46 -14.02
N GLY A 58 -13.58 -14.49 -14.66
CA GLY A 58 -13.13 -15.87 -14.54
C GLY A 58 -11.69 -16.07 -15.02
N ALA A 59 -11.36 -15.57 -16.21
CA ALA A 59 -10.03 -15.67 -16.78
C ALA A 59 -8.95 -14.97 -15.91
N CYS A 60 -9.28 -13.84 -15.29
CA CYS A 60 -8.41 -13.18 -14.34
C CYS A 60 -8.20 -14.02 -13.08
N ALA A 61 -9.28 -14.57 -12.53
CA ALA A 61 -9.23 -15.41 -11.34
C ALA A 61 -8.37 -16.67 -11.55
N GLU A 62 -8.60 -17.41 -12.64
CA GLU A 62 -7.83 -18.60 -13.00
C GLU A 62 -6.34 -18.34 -13.16
N ARG A 63 -5.97 -17.18 -13.68
CA ARG A 63 -4.57 -16.78 -13.93
C ARG A 63 -3.92 -16.05 -12.76
N GLY A 64 -4.65 -15.84 -11.66
CA GLY A 64 -4.18 -15.08 -10.50
C GLY A 64 -3.93 -13.60 -10.83
N ILE A 65 -4.67 -13.04 -11.80
CA ILE A 65 -4.64 -11.62 -12.14
C ILE A 65 -5.66 -10.92 -11.25
N GLY A 66 -5.20 -9.96 -10.43
CA GLY A 66 -6.11 -9.16 -9.60
C GLY A 66 -7.02 -8.29 -10.48
N LEU A 67 -8.34 -8.36 -10.29
CA LEU A 67 -9.27 -7.44 -10.93
C LEU A 67 -10.10 -6.75 -9.86
N ALA A 68 -9.90 -5.44 -9.71
CA ALA A 68 -10.55 -4.61 -8.72
C ALA A 68 -11.36 -3.48 -9.36
N PHE A 69 -12.48 -3.16 -8.72
CA PHE A 69 -13.35 -2.06 -9.10
C PHE A 69 -13.31 -0.98 -8.01
N CYS A 70 -13.11 0.25 -8.43
CA CYS A 70 -13.11 1.42 -7.56
C CYS A 70 -14.12 2.45 -8.10
N THR A 71 -14.61 3.33 -7.22
CA THR A 71 -15.31 4.52 -7.71
C THR A 71 -14.36 5.39 -8.52
N PRO A 72 -14.85 6.31 -9.38
CA PRO A 72 -14.03 7.30 -10.05
C PRO A 72 -13.11 8.09 -9.09
N ARG A 73 -13.52 8.25 -7.84
CA ARG A 73 -12.76 8.93 -6.78
C ARG A 73 -11.77 8.04 -6.04
N GLY A 74 -11.58 6.79 -6.47
CA GLY A 74 -10.59 5.86 -5.90
C GLY A 74 -11.07 5.05 -4.69
N ARG A 75 -12.36 5.17 -4.26
CA ARG A 75 -12.90 4.31 -3.21
C ARG A 75 -13.11 2.90 -3.74
N PHE A 76 -12.58 1.92 -3.09
CA PHE A 76 -12.78 0.52 -3.41
C PHE A 76 -14.26 0.13 -3.36
N LEU A 77 -14.72 -0.65 -4.33
CA LEU A 77 -16.08 -1.20 -4.41
C LEU A 77 -16.08 -2.71 -4.26
N ALA A 78 -15.33 -3.40 -5.13
CA ALA A 78 -15.31 -4.85 -5.19
C ALA A 78 -14.02 -5.34 -5.87
N ARG A 79 -13.70 -6.61 -5.70
CA ARG A 79 -12.71 -7.33 -6.49
C ARG A 79 -13.23 -8.70 -6.85
N THR A 80 -12.72 -9.27 -7.93
CA THR A 80 -13.01 -10.65 -8.29
C THR A 80 -12.11 -11.58 -7.48
N CYS A 81 -12.73 -12.59 -6.86
CA CYS A 81 -12.06 -13.74 -6.28
C CYS A 81 -12.52 -14.97 -7.05
N GLY A 82 -11.57 -15.81 -7.45
CA GLY A 82 -11.87 -17.12 -8.03
C GLY A 82 -12.23 -18.15 -6.98
N GLU A 83 -12.32 -19.41 -7.41
CA GLU A 83 -12.42 -20.52 -6.47
C GLU A 83 -11.30 -20.41 -5.43
N SER A 84 -11.62 -20.72 -4.20
CA SER A 84 -10.68 -20.75 -3.09
C SER A 84 -9.68 -21.88 -3.32
N SER A 85 -8.79 -21.69 -4.31
CA SER A 85 -7.64 -22.56 -4.54
C SER A 85 -6.54 -22.12 -3.58
N GLY A 86 -5.99 -23.03 -2.81
CA GLY A 86 -4.90 -22.70 -1.93
C GLY A 86 -4.78 -23.66 -0.76
N ASN A 87 -3.66 -23.60 -0.08
CA ASN A 87 -3.35 -24.47 1.03
C ASN A 87 -4.33 -24.22 2.20
N VAL A 88 -5.36 -25.05 2.33
CA VAL A 88 -6.33 -24.98 3.43
C VAL A 88 -5.63 -25.08 4.79
N LEU A 89 -4.52 -25.82 4.89
CA LEU A 89 -3.75 -25.95 6.13
C LEU A 89 -3.11 -24.62 6.52
N LEU A 90 -2.60 -23.87 5.55
CA LEU A 90 -2.03 -22.54 5.78
C LEU A 90 -3.08 -21.57 6.36
N ARG A 91 -4.29 -21.55 5.79
CA ARG A 91 -5.38 -20.69 6.32
C ARG A 91 -5.85 -21.15 7.70
N ARG A 92 -5.98 -22.46 7.93
CA ARG A 92 -6.32 -22.98 9.26
C ARG A 92 -5.28 -22.57 10.30
N GLU A 93 -4.00 -22.59 9.95
CA GLU A 93 -2.94 -22.15 10.84
C GLU A 93 -2.97 -20.63 11.05
N GLN A 94 -3.18 -19.84 9.99
CA GLN A 94 -3.41 -18.40 10.11
C GLN A 94 -4.54 -18.08 11.11
N TYR A 95 -5.66 -18.80 11.04
CA TYR A 95 -6.82 -18.57 11.92
C TYR A 95 -6.49 -18.94 13.37
N ARG A 96 -5.78 -20.05 13.62
CA ARG A 96 -5.34 -20.44 14.96
C ARG A 96 -4.41 -19.39 15.58
N ILE A 97 -3.47 -18.86 14.79
CA ILE A 97 -2.58 -17.79 15.23
C ILE A 97 -3.38 -16.51 15.50
N ALA A 98 -4.37 -16.17 14.67
CA ALA A 98 -5.19 -14.98 14.87
C ALA A 98 -6.08 -15.07 16.12
N ASP A 99 -6.52 -16.28 16.51
CA ASP A 99 -7.28 -16.55 17.72
C ASP A 99 -6.40 -16.52 18.97
N ASP A 100 -5.07 -16.66 18.83
CA ASP A 100 -4.09 -16.58 19.91
C ASP A 100 -3.46 -15.19 19.99
N VAL A 101 -3.79 -14.44 21.05
CA VAL A 101 -3.32 -13.05 21.24
C VAL A 101 -1.79 -12.97 21.32
N GLN A 102 -1.12 -13.96 21.93
CA GLN A 102 0.33 -13.95 22.08
C GLN A 102 1.02 -14.18 20.72
N HIS A 103 0.61 -15.20 19.98
CA HIS A 103 1.15 -15.48 18.65
C HIS A 103 0.81 -14.33 17.64
N SER A 104 -0.39 -13.77 17.72
CA SER A 104 -0.74 -12.58 16.95
C SER A 104 0.19 -11.40 17.26
N CYS A 105 0.52 -11.18 18.55
CA CYS A 105 1.43 -10.13 18.95
C CYS A 105 2.85 -10.35 18.42
N GLU A 106 3.32 -11.58 18.33
CA GLU A 106 4.63 -11.90 17.74
C GLU A 106 4.77 -11.48 16.30
N ILE A 107 3.74 -11.70 15.49
CA ILE A 107 3.73 -11.25 14.08
C ILE A 107 3.56 -9.74 14.01
N ALA A 108 2.59 -9.20 14.74
CA ALA A 108 2.27 -7.78 14.74
C ALA A 108 3.47 -6.90 15.12
N ARG A 109 4.25 -7.30 16.16
CA ARG A 109 5.45 -6.56 16.58
C ARG A 109 6.52 -6.52 15.50
N CYS A 110 6.70 -7.58 14.69
CA CYS A 110 7.63 -7.57 13.57
C CYS A 110 7.22 -6.54 12.51
N MET A 111 5.92 -6.48 12.17
CA MET A 111 5.39 -5.50 11.21
C MET A 111 5.53 -4.06 11.73
N ILE A 112 5.23 -3.83 13.01
CA ILE A 112 5.39 -2.52 13.65
C ILE A 112 6.87 -2.14 13.78
N PHE A 113 7.75 -3.08 14.11
CA PHE A 113 9.19 -2.86 14.08
C PHE A 113 9.65 -2.38 12.70
N GLY A 114 9.19 -3.03 11.63
CA GLY A 114 9.45 -2.62 10.25
C GLY A 114 8.94 -1.20 9.96
N LYS A 115 7.71 -0.88 10.40
CA LYS A 115 7.13 0.46 10.27
C LYS A 115 7.98 1.53 10.95
N LEU A 116 8.34 1.33 12.21
CA LEU A 116 9.12 2.28 12.99
C LEU A 116 10.52 2.48 12.38
N SER A 117 11.20 1.37 12.04
CA SER A 117 12.50 1.41 11.39
C SER A 117 12.46 2.20 10.08
N ASN A 118 11.46 1.95 9.25
CA ASN A 118 11.29 2.62 7.95
C ASN A 118 10.86 4.08 8.10
N SER A 119 10.11 4.42 9.15
CA SER A 119 9.77 5.82 9.48
C SER A 119 11.03 6.61 9.84
N ALA A 120 11.84 6.07 10.75
CA ALA A 120 13.12 6.69 11.12
C ALA A 120 14.06 6.81 9.92
N ALA A 121 14.16 5.77 9.08
CA ALA A 121 14.96 5.79 7.85
C ALA A 121 14.46 6.85 6.84
N SER A 122 13.14 7.05 6.71
CA SER A 122 12.56 8.08 5.84
C SER A 122 12.93 9.49 6.29
N ILE A 123 12.87 9.76 7.60
CA ILE A 123 13.28 11.03 8.20
C ILE A 123 14.78 11.25 7.96
N GLN A 124 15.62 10.28 8.32
CA GLN A 124 17.08 10.39 8.16
C GLN A 124 17.51 10.61 6.72
N ARG A 125 16.84 9.98 5.78
CA ARG A 125 17.11 10.22 4.36
C ARG A 125 16.86 11.68 4.00
N THR A 126 15.80 12.29 4.55
CA THR A 126 15.53 13.72 4.33
C THR A 126 16.64 14.60 4.95
N CYS A 127 17.09 14.29 6.17
CA CYS A 127 18.22 15.00 6.79
C CYS A 127 19.49 14.87 5.96
N ARG A 128 19.84 13.67 5.51
CA ARG A 128 21.04 13.43 4.70
C ARG A 128 20.99 14.12 3.34
N ASP A 129 19.86 14.02 2.64
CA ASP A 129 19.71 14.51 1.26
C ASP A 129 19.47 16.05 1.23
N HIS A 130 18.97 16.65 2.33
CA HIS A 130 18.52 18.05 2.39
C HIS A 130 18.89 18.77 3.69
N GLY A 131 19.94 18.33 4.41
CA GLY A 131 20.34 18.82 5.73
C GLY A 131 20.23 20.34 5.92
N PRO A 132 20.89 21.19 5.08
CA PRO A 132 20.84 22.65 5.24
C PRO A 132 19.42 23.27 5.16
N ARG A 133 18.45 22.57 4.57
CA ARG A 133 17.07 23.05 4.42
C ARG A 133 16.15 22.64 5.57
N VAL A 134 16.58 21.67 6.35
CA VAL A 134 15.79 21.07 7.44
C VAL A 134 16.51 21.14 8.79
N GLU A 135 17.62 21.84 8.85
CA GLU A 135 18.38 22.08 10.09
C GLU A 135 17.48 22.78 11.13
N GLY A 136 17.52 22.32 12.36
CA GLY A 136 16.69 22.85 13.45
C GLY A 136 15.18 22.53 13.38
N CYS A 137 14.75 21.70 12.43
CA CYS A 137 13.34 21.32 12.28
C CYS A 137 12.91 20.11 13.14
N GLY A 138 13.75 19.62 14.05
CA GLY A 138 13.44 18.50 14.95
C GLY A 138 13.37 17.12 14.28
N LEU A 139 13.88 16.98 13.03
CA LEU A 139 13.83 15.71 12.30
C LEU A 139 14.74 14.65 12.93
N GLU A 140 15.95 15.02 13.32
CA GLU A 140 16.92 14.10 13.92
C GLU A 140 16.43 13.58 15.26
N GLU A 141 15.88 14.48 16.09
CA GLU A 141 15.28 14.16 17.38
C GLU A 141 14.07 13.23 17.21
N ALA A 142 13.20 13.49 16.24
CA ALA A 142 12.07 12.63 15.93
C ALA A 142 12.53 11.24 15.46
N ALA A 143 13.54 11.16 14.57
CA ALA A 143 14.10 9.89 14.14
C ALA A 143 14.72 9.10 15.30
N GLN A 144 15.40 9.79 16.22
CA GLN A 144 16.00 9.18 17.41
C GLN A 144 14.92 8.67 18.36
N SER A 145 13.91 9.48 18.66
CA SER A 145 12.77 9.08 19.51
C SER A 145 12.06 7.84 18.97
N ILE A 146 11.87 7.72 17.65
CA ILE A 146 11.29 6.53 17.02
C ILE A 146 12.21 5.31 17.20
N ARG A 147 13.54 5.47 17.08
CA ARG A 147 14.47 4.35 17.28
C ARG A 147 14.49 3.84 18.71
N GLU A 148 14.34 4.70 19.68
CA GLU A 148 14.28 4.35 21.10
C GLU A 148 13.06 3.47 21.42
N LEU A 149 12.03 3.48 20.57
CA LEU A 149 10.87 2.60 20.68
C LEU A 149 11.11 1.21 20.09
N LEU A 150 12.16 0.98 19.30
CA LEU A 150 12.40 -0.32 18.64
C LEU A 150 12.63 -1.45 19.64
N PRO A 151 13.49 -1.33 20.68
CA PRO A 151 13.64 -2.39 21.68
C PRO A 151 12.35 -2.69 22.46
N PRO A 152 11.58 -1.70 22.97
CA PRO A 152 10.28 -1.95 23.58
C PRO A 152 9.30 -2.70 22.67
N VAL A 153 9.24 -2.36 21.37
CA VAL A 153 8.36 -3.05 20.39
C VAL A 153 8.70 -4.53 20.29
N LEU A 154 9.98 -4.91 20.31
CA LEU A 154 10.40 -6.32 20.22
C LEU A 154 10.08 -7.12 21.49
N SER A 155 9.97 -6.48 22.65
CA SER A 155 9.74 -7.13 23.94
C SER A 155 8.27 -7.15 24.37
N VAL A 156 7.39 -6.37 23.72
CA VAL A 156 5.98 -6.29 24.10
C VAL A 156 5.25 -7.60 23.77
N THR A 157 4.37 -8.03 24.66
CA THR A 157 3.56 -9.25 24.50
C THR A 157 2.05 -8.97 24.45
N ASP A 158 1.67 -7.71 24.59
CA ASP A 158 0.28 -7.25 24.54
C ASP A 158 0.02 -6.34 23.32
N LEU A 159 -1.06 -6.65 22.59
CA LEU A 159 -1.42 -5.91 21.37
C LEU A 159 -1.85 -4.46 21.64
N ASP A 160 -2.46 -4.16 22.77
CA ASP A 160 -2.88 -2.79 23.08
C ASP A 160 -1.66 -1.94 23.49
N ALA A 161 -0.71 -2.51 24.22
CA ALA A 161 0.58 -1.89 24.48
C ALA A 161 1.37 -1.65 23.17
N LEU A 162 1.37 -2.63 22.25
CA LEU A 162 1.99 -2.47 20.92
C LEU A 162 1.37 -1.31 20.13
N ARG A 163 0.03 -1.18 20.14
CA ARG A 163 -0.69 -0.05 19.50
C ARG A 163 -0.34 1.28 20.17
N GLY A 164 -0.12 1.28 21.48
CA GLY A 164 0.35 2.46 22.21
C GLY A 164 1.72 2.92 21.73
N LEU A 165 2.69 2.01 21.62
CA LEU A 165 4.03 2.31 21.08
C LEU A 165 3.97 2.78 19.62
N GLU A 166 3.15 2.14 18.80
CA GLU A 166 2.91 2.56 17.41
C GLU A 166 2.34 3.98 17.35
N GLY A 167 1.36 4.30 18.21
CA GLY A 167 0.76 5.62 18.28
C GLY A 167 1.75 6.71 18.66
N VAL A 168 2.64 6.46 19.65
CA VAL A 168 3.72 7.38 20.02
C VAL A 168 4.68 7.62 18.84
N ALA A 169 5.11 6.55 18.18
CA ALA A 169 5.99 6.64 17.01
C ALA A 169 5.32 7.39 15.84
N ALA A 170 4.03 7.15 15.59
CA ALA A 170 3.26 7.86 14.57
C ALA A 170 3.13 9.36 14.91
N GLY A 171 2.94 9.71 16.17
CA GLY A 171 2.95 11.09 16.65
C GLY A 171 4.27 11.79 16.34
N ALA A 172 5.40 11.18 16.68
CA ALA A 172 6.73 11.71 16.38
C ALA A 172 6.97 11.86 14.86
N TYR A 173 6.61 10.83 14.08
CA TYR A 173 6.78 10.83 12.63
C TYR A 173 5.96 11.92 11.93
N PHE A 174 4.65 11.96 12.19
CA PHE A 174 3.77 12.93 11.57
C PHE A 174 3.92 14.35 12.14
N GLY A 175 4.46 14.50 13.35
CA GLY A 175 4.81 15.79 13.92
C GLY A 175 5.85 16.56 13.13
N VAL A 176 6.77 15.85 12.46
CA VAL A 176 7.82 16.45 11.62
C VAL A 176 7.57 16.29 10.11
N PHE A 177 6.45 15.68 9.72
CA PHE A 177 6.18 15.35 8.32
C PHE A 177 6.14 16.58 7.41
N ASP A 178 5.58 17.70 7.90
CA ASP A 178 5.55 18.96 7.14
C ASP A 178 6.95 19.46 6.79
N HIS A 179 7.92 19.27 7.66
CA HIS A 179 9.31 19.68 7.40
C HIS A 179 10.00 18.86 6.31
N MET A 180 9.47 17.68 5.97
CA MET A 180 9.93 16.87 4.83
C MET A 180 9.32 17.31 3.49
N LEU A 181 8.31 18.18 3.50
CA LEU A 181 7.76 18.85 2.32
C LEU A 181 8.61 20.09 2.03
N LEU A 182 9.43 20.03 0.99
CA LEU A 182 10.48 21.03 0.71
C LEU A 182 10.12 22.00 -0.41
N SER A 183 8.94 21.83 -1.03
CA SER A 183 8.54 22.63 -2.20
C SER A 183 7.09 23.07 -2.09
N ARG A 184 6.81 24.32 -2.53
CA ARG A 184 5.44 24.88 -2.62
C ARG A 184 4.64 24.74 -1.31
N LYS A 185 5.22 25.17 -0.20
CA LYS A 185 4.60 25.04 1.12
C LYS A 185 3.26 25.77 1.25
N GLU A 186 3.07 26.84 0.49
CA GLU A 186 1.80 27.56 0.37
C GLU A 186 0.65 26.71 -0.18
N ASP A 187 0.97 25.73 -1.03
CA ASP A 187 0.00 24.86 -1.68
C ASP A 187 -0.05 23.47 -1.05
N PHE A 188 1.11 22.98 -0.58
CA PHE A 188 1.30 21.64 -0.05
C PHE A 188 1.86 21.71 1.38
N PHE A 189 0.99 21.66 2.35
CA PHE A 189 1.28 21.67 3.77
C PHE A 189 0.64 20.47 4.47
N PHE A 190 1.12 20.17 5.68
CA PHE A 190 0.64 19.05 6.46
C PHE A 190 0.55 19.44 7.94
N HIS A 191 -0.65 19.68 8.46
CA HIS A 191 -0.88 20.06 9.87
C HIS A 191 -1.25 18.86 10.76
N GLY A 192 -1.25 17.66 10.19
CA GLY A 192 -1.60 16.45 10.89
C GLY A 192 -2.40 15.50 9.99
N ARG A 193 -2.48 14.23 10.41
CA ARG A 193 -3.14 13.19 9.61
C ARG A 193 -4.66 13.30 9.71
N ASN A 194 -5.33 13.66 8.62
CA ASN A 194 -6.77 13.60 8.44
C ASN A 194 -7.12 12.75 7.21
N ARG A 195 -8.23 12.00 7.24
CA ARG A 195 -8.51 10.99 6.22
C ARG A 195 -9.98 10.79 5.82
N ARG A 196 -10.90 11.31 6.56
CA ARG A 196 -12.34 11.08 6.33
C ARG A 196 -13.17 12.33 6.65
N PRO A 197 -13.21 13.28 5.75
CA PRO A 197 -12.48 13.40 4.48
C PRO A 197 -11.04 13.93 4.67
N PRO A 198 -10.16 13.82 3.66
CA PRO A 198 -8.89 14.56 3.65
C PRO A 198 -9.18 16.05 3.43
N LEU A 199 -8.51 16.91 4.20
CA LEU A 199 -8.77 18.36 4.22
C LEU A 199 -7.64 19.19 3.58
N ASP A 200 -6.58 18.53 3.13
CA ASP A 200 -5.47 19.14 2.41
C ASP A 200 -4.96 18.19 1.31
N ARG A 201 -4.18 18.73 0.39
CA ARG A 201 -3.68 18.02 -0.80
C ARG A 201 -2.75 16.86 -0.43
N VAL A 202 -1.94 17.02 0.61
CA VAL A 202 -0.99 15.98 1.09
C VAL A 202 -1.77 14.81 1.67
N ASN A 203 -2.75 15.07 2.53
CA ASN A 203 -3.64 14.04 3.07
C ASN A 203 -4.48 13.33 2.00
N ALA A 204 -4.90 14.05 0.95
CA ALA A 204 -5.58 13.45 -0.20
C ALA A 204 -4.68 12.44 -0.92
N MET A 205 -3.43 12.81 -1.21
CA MET A 205 -2.44 11.92 -1.83
C MET A 205 -2.07 10.73 -0.94
N LEU A 206 -1.81 10.96 0.36
CA LEU A 206 -1.52 9.88 1.32
C LEU A 206 -2.68 8.88 1.40
N SER A 207 -3.93 9.36 1.46
CA SER A 207 -5.10 8.48 1.51
C SER A 207 -5.24 7.65 0.25
N PHE A 208 -4.97 8.23 -0.91
CA PHE A 208 -5.02 7.52 -2.19
C PHE A 208 -3.87 6.51 -2.32
N ALA A 209 -2.63 6.88 -1.96
CA ALA A 209 -1.48 5.99 -1.95
C ALA A 209 -1.70 4.78 -1.01
N TYR A 210 -2.25 5.01 0.18
CA TYR A 210 -2.57 3.94 1.12
C TYR A 210 -3.65 3.00 0.58
N SER A 211 -4.64 3.51 -0.14
CA SER A 211 -5.63 2.66 -0.79
C SER A 211 -5.02 1.76 -1.86
N LEU A 212 -4.11 2.29 -2.68
CA LEU A 212 -3.39 1.51 -3.69
C LEU A 212 -2.49 0.45 -3.05
N LEU A 213 -1.73 0.83 -2.01
CA LEU A 213 -0.83 -0.09 -1.30
C LEU A 213 -1.61 -1.20 -0.57
N ALA A 214 -2.74 -0.87 0.07
CA ALA A 214 -3.60 -1.87 0.70
C ALA A 214 -4.14 -2.89 -0.32
N HIS A 215 -4.45 -2.45 -1.53
CA HIS A 215 -4.83 -3.33 -2.62
C HIS A 215 -3.70 -4.25 -3.09
N ASP A 216 -2.50 -3.69 -3.25
CA ASP A 216 -1.31 -4.47 -3.61
C ASP A 216 -1.03 -5.54 -2.53
N CYS A 217 -1.12 -5.18 -1.24
CA CYS A 217 -0.95 -6.12 -0.12
C CYS A 217 -2.05 -7.21 -0.10
N ALA A 218 -3.33 -6.83 -0.28
CA ALA A 218 -4.42 -7.80 -0.30
C ALA A 218 -4.25 -8.81 -1.45
N SER A 219 -3.95 -8.33 -2.66
CA SER A 219 -3.70 -9.19 -3.82
C SER A 219 -2.49 -10.11 -3.61
N ALA A 220 -1.44 -9.60 -2.95
CA ALA A 220 -0.25 -10.38 -2.62
C ALA A 220 -0.56 -11.51 -1.64
N LEU A 221 -1.27 -11.23 -0.55
CA LEU A 221 -1.67 -12.20 0.47
C LEU A 221 -2.53 -13.33 -0.13
N GLU A 222 -3.51 -12.98 -0.94
CA GLU A 222 -4.36 -13.96 -1.62
C GLU A 222 -3.59 -14.83 -2.60
N SER A 223 -2.63 -14.26 -3.33
CA SER A 223 -1.82 -15.01 -4.29
C SER A 223 -0.92 -16.07 -3.65
N VAL A 224 -0.64 -15.96 -2.34
CA VAL A 224 0.11 -16.96 -1.56
C VAL A 224 -0.80 -17.87 -0.72
N GLY A 225 -2.12 -17.67 -0.79
CA GLY A 225 -3.12 -18.51 -0.14
C GLY A 225 -3.50 -18.08 1.28
N LEU A 226 -3.11 -16.87 1.71
CA LEU A 226 -3.55 -16.27 2.99
C LEU A 226 -4.88 -15.54 2.82
N ASP A 227 -5.66 -15.49 3.89
CA ASP A 227 -6.87 -14.67 3.97
C ASP A 227 -6.49 -13.23 4.33
N ALA A 228 -6.73 -12.30 3.40
CA ALA A 228 -6.42 -10.89 3.60
C ALA A 228 -7.29 -10.19 4.66
N TYR A 229 -8.40 -10.82 5.10
CA TYR A 229 -9.33 -10.24 6.07
C TYR A 229 -8.96 -10.56 7.52
N VAL A 230 -8.28 -11.69 7.78
CA VAL A 230 -7.94 -12.14 9.14
C VAL A 230 -6.54 -11.65 9.50
N GLY A 231 -6.49 -10.58 10.29
CA GLY A 231 -5.27 -9.88 10.72
C GLY A 231 -4.79 -10.28 12.11
N PHE A 232 -3.60 -9.81 12.46
CA PHE A 232 -2.95 -10.05 13.75
C PHE A 232 -2.94 -8.78 14.63
N LEU A 233 -2.72 -7.60 14.04
CA LEU A 233 -2.75 -6.31 14.73
C LEU A 233 -4.12 -5.64 14.65
N HIS A 234 -4.67 -5.60 13.46
CA HIS A 234 -5.98 -5.01 13.21
C HIS A 234 -7.07 -6.04 13.53
N ARG A 235 -7.95 -5.70 14.48
CA ARG A 235 -9.11 -6.56 14.83
C ARG A 235 -10.02 -6.77 13.65
N ASP A 236 -10.62 -7.94 13.56
CA ASP A 236 -11.57 -8.29 12.52
C ASP A 236 -12.80 -7.39 12.54
N ARG A 237 -13.17 -6.94 11.34
CA ARG A 237 -14.40 -6.18 11.10
C ARG A 237 -14.95 -6.57 9.72
N PRO A 238 -16.27 -6.75 9.57
CA PRO A 238 -16.87 -7.01 8.28
C PRO A 238 -16.39 -6.04 7.19
N GLY A 239 -15.93 -6.56 6.06
CA GLY A 239 -15.47 -5.77 4.93
C GLY A 239 -14.09 -5.10 5.10
N ARG A 240 -13.34 -5.41 6.16
CA ARG A 240 -12.00 -4.85 6.41
C ARG A 240 -10.92 -5.88 6.11
N ASN A 241 -10.03 -5.57 5.20
CA ASN A 241 -8.86 -6.40 4.88
C ASN A 241 -7.79 -6.25 5.97
N SER A 242 -8.03 -6.81 7.17
CA SER A 242 -7.21 -6.58 8.37
C SER A 242 -5.76 -7.00 8.17
N LEU A 243 -5.48 -8.19 7.59
CA LEU A 243 -4.10 -8.62 7.34
C LEU A 243 -3.40 -7.78 6.26
N ALA A 244 -4.14 -7.32 5.23
CA ALA A 244 -3.54 -6.43 4.24
C ALA A 244 -3.15 -5.08 4.85
N LEU A 245 -3.92 -4.58 5.83
CA LEU A 245 -3.57 -3.39 6.58
C LEU A 245 -2.36 -3.63 7.50
N ASP A 246 -2.26 -4.81 8.12
CA ASP A 246 -1.11 -5.20 8.94
C ASP A 246 0.17 -5.25 8.10
N LEU A 247 0.15 -5.98 6.99
CA LEU A 247 1.29 -6.10 6.08
C LEU A 247 1.72 -4.74 5.51
N MET A 248 0.74 -3.87 5.23
CA MET A 248 1.00 -2.54 4.72
C MET A 248 1.76 -1.65 5.71
N GLU A 249 1.67 -1.89 7.02
CA GLU A 249 2.27 -1.01 8.03
C GLU A 249 3.77 -0.82 7.82
N GLU A 250 4.52 -1.89 7.58
CA GLU A 250 5.96 -1.80 7.33
C GLU A 250 6.33 -1.11 6.01
N LEU A 251 5.40 -1.07 5.05
CA LEU A 251 5.63 -0.51 3.71
C LEU A 251 5.18 0.94 3.57
N ARG A 252 4.32 1.45 4.46
CA ARG A 252 3.78 2.82 4.38
C ARG A 252 4.88 3.88 4.28
N PRO A 253 5.89 3.92 5.18
CA PRO A 253 6.85 5.02 5.19
C PRO A 253 7.71 5.06 3.93
N CYS A 254 8.13 3.89 3.43
CA CYS A 254 9.06 3.79 2.30
C CYS A 254 8.39 3.74 0.92
N MET A 255 7.16 3.19 0.82
CA MET A 255 6.43 3.12 -0.46
C MET A 255 5.45 4.29 -0.63
N ALA A 256 4.55 4.52 0.32
CA ALA A 256 3.47 5.49 0.16
C ALA A 256 3.89 6.92 0.56
N ASP A 257 4.39 7.10 1.78
CA ASP A 257 4.74 8.44 2.29
C ASP A 257 5.88 9.04 1.49
N ARG A 258 6.92 8.26 1.26
CA ARG A 258 8.07 8.69 0.45
C ARG A 258 7.70 9.00 -0.99
N PHE A 259 6.73 8.29 -1.56
CA PHE A 259 6.20 8.60 -2.88
C PHE A 259 5.50 9.96 -2.90
N VAL A 260 4.63 10.24 -1.91
CA VAL A 260 3.95 11.54 -1.81
C VAL A 260 4.96 12.69 -1.62
N LEU A 261 5.94 12.52 -0.74
CA LEU A 261 7.04 13.48 -0.57
C LEU A 261 7.78 13.72 -1.89
N THR A 262 8.04 12.67 -2.66
CA THR A 262 8.71 12.78 -3.97
C THR A 262 7.86 13.57 -4.97
N LEU A 263 6.56 13.32 -5.04
CA LEU A 263 5.65 14.06 -5.93
C LEU A 263 5.66 15.56 -5.65
N VAL A 264 5.63 15.95 -4.39
CA VAL A 264 5.64 17.36 -3.97
C VAL A 264 7.02 17.98 -4.17
N ASN A 265 8.07 17.35 -3.65
CA ASN A 265 9.43 17.93 -3.65
C ASN A 265 10.01 18.07 -5.05
N ASN A 266 9.67 17.15 -5.96
CA ASN A 266 10.06 17.23 -7.37
C ASN A 266 9.06 18.01 -8.23
N ARG A 267 8.07 18.68 -7.62
CA ARG A 267 7.04 19.50 -8.31
C ARG A 267 6.27 18.73 -9.39
N MET A 268 6.08 17.44 -9.17
CA MET A 268 5.37 16.56 -10.11
C MET A 268 3.85 16.73 -10.02
N VAL A 269 3.33 17.34 -8.95
CA VAL A 269 1.91 17.69 -8.77
C VAL A 269 1.77 19.18 -8.60
N LYS A 270 0.58 19.69 -8.96
CA LYS A 270 0.23 21.11 -8.93
C LYS A 270 -1.12 21.30 -8.23
N PRO A 271 -1.45 22.51 -7.72
CA PRO A 271 -2.75 22.79 -7.12
C PRO A 271 -3.94 22.41 -8.02
N GLU A 272 -3.81 22.59 -9.35
CA GLU A 272 -4.85 22.30 -10.34
C GLU A 272 -5.13 20.79 -10.49
N ASP A 273 -4.22 19.92 -10.01
CA ASP A 273 -4.43 18.48 -9.96
C ASP A 273 -5.45 18.08 -8.87
N PHE A 274 -5.96 19.06 -8.11
CA PHE A 274 -6.88 18.84 -6.97
C PHE A 274 -8.12 19.72 -7.09
N GLN A 275 -9.23 19.24 -6.52
CA GLN A 275 -10.47 19.99 -6.33
C GLN A 275 -10.85 20.02 -4.85
N ILE A 276 -11.28 21.17 -4.39
CA ILE A 276 -11.82 21.36 -3.04
C ILE A 276 -13.34 21.35 -3.15
N GLN A 277 -13.99 20.46 -2.40
CA GLN A 277 -15.45 20.35 -2.37
C GLN A 277 -16.04 21.36 -1.37
N ASP A 278 -17.35 21.64 -1.46
CA ASP A 278 -18.07 22.51 -0.53
C ASP A 278 -17.96 22.02 0.93
N SER A 279 -17.79 20.73 1.13
CA SER A 279 -17.53 20.12 2.45
C SER A 279 -16.12 20.36 2.99
N GLY A 280 -15.26 21.06 2.28
CA GLY A 280 -13.83 21.20 2.57
C GLY A 280 -12.97 19.99 2.21
N ALA A 281 -13.56 18.90 1.70
CA ALA A 281 -12.81 17.72 1.27
C ALA A 281 -11.97 18.02 0.05
N VAL A 282 -10.69 17.62 0.09
CA VAL A 282 -9.74 17.75 -1.01
C VAL A 282 -9.61 16.42 -1.73
N LEU A 283 -9.83 16.41 -3.03
CA LEU A 283 -9.77 15.22 -3.89
C LEU A 283 -8.87 15.49 -5.11
N LEU A 284 -8.26 14.43 -5.65
CA LEU A 284 -7.59 14.51 -6.94
C LEU A 284 -8.63 14.69 -8.06
N THR A 285 -8.35 15.59 -9.01
CA THR A 285 -9.09 15.67 -10.28
C THR A 285 -8.82 14.41 -11.11
N ASP A 286 -9.55 14.21 -12.20
CA ASP A 286 -9.33 13.07 -13.10
C ASP A 286 -7.93 13.09 -13.71
N ASP A 287 -7.45 14.24 -14.13
CA ASP A 287 -6.10 14.39 -14.66
C ASP A 287 -5.03 14.23 -13.57
N GLY A 288 -5.25 14.81 -12.40
CA GLY A 288 -4.39 14.62 -11.23
C GLY A 288 -4.29 13.14 -10.84
N ARG A 289 -5.42 12.40 -10.86
CA ARG A 289 -5.45 10.97 -10.58
C ARG A 289 -4.72 10.15 -11.65
N ARG A 290 -4.90 10.42 -12.93
CA ARG A 290 -4.18 9.76 -14.04
C ARG A 290 -2.67 9.94 -13.90
N LYS A 291 -2.24 11.15 -13.60
CA LYS A 291 -0.85 11.52 -13.37
C LYS A 291 -0.26 10.78 -12.16
N PHE A 292 -0.99 10.76 -11.04
CA PHE A 292 -0.61 10.05 -9.83
C PHE A 292 -0.44 8.54 -10.08
N LEU A 293 -1.43 7.89 -10.73
CA LEU A 293 -1.41 6.47 -11.06
C LEU A 293 -0.26 6.10 -12.01
N LYS A 294 -0.02 6.93 -13.03
CA LYS A 294 1.11 6.75 -13.96
C LYS A 294 2.44 6.75 -13.18
N THR A 295 2.66 7.78 -12.37
CA THR A 295 3.91 7.91 -11.59
C THR A 295 4.05 6.80 -10.53
N TRP A 296 2.92 6.39 -9.89
CA TRP A 296 2.90 5.23 -8.99
C TRP A 296 3.36 3.94 -9.68
N GLN A 297 2.85 3.70 -10.90
CA GLN A 297 3.25 2.54 -11.68
C GLN A 297 4.71 2.59 -12.14
N GLU A 298 5.20 3.77 -12.53
CA GLU A 298 6.62 3.98 -12.83
C GLU A 298 7.49 3.67 -11.60
N ARG A 299 7.12 4.20 -10.44
CA ARG A 299 7.82 3.94 -9.18
C ARG A 299 7.85 2.44 -8.82
N LYS A 300 6.79 1.70 -9.06
CA LYS A 300 6.74 0.25 -8.83
C LYS A 300 7.75 -0.53 -9.68
N ARG A 301 8.21 0.02 -10.80
CA ARG A 301 9.24 -0.60 -11.68
C ARG A 301 10.67 -0.34 -11.22
N ASP A 302 10.90 0.69 -10.40
CA ASP A 302 12.22 0.95 -9.84
C ASP A 302 12.69 -0.26 -9.03
N THR A 303 13.99 -0.51 -9.04
CA THR A 303 14.58 -1.67 -8.39
C THR A 303 15.30 -1.30 -7.10
N LEU A 304 15.28 -2.25 -6.17
CA LEU A 304 16.06 -2.19 -4.94
C LEU A 304 16.60 -3.59 -4.61
N THR A 305 17.57 -3.66 -3.72
CA THR A 305 18.01 -4.94 -3.14
C THR A 305 17.17 -5.22 -1.90
N HIS A 306 16.46 -6.36 -1.87
CA HIS A 306 15.65 -6.76 -0.72
C HIS A 306 16.55 -7.04 0.48
N PRO A 307 16.29 -6.41 1.65
CA PRO A 307 17.23 -6.45 2.77
C PRO A 307 17.45 -7.86 3.35
N TYR A 308 16.43 -8.70 3.37
CA TYR A 308 16.52 -10.07 3.88
C TYR A 308 17.00 -11.08 2.83
N LEU A 309 16.44 -11.02 1.60
CA LEU A 309 16.78 -11.97 0.53
C LEU A 309 18.10 -11.65 -0.15
N ASN A 310 18.59 -10.43 -0.05
CA ASN A 310 19.75 -9.91 -0.78
C ASN A 310 19.61 -10.06 -2.32
N GLU A 311 18.39 -10.05 -2.82
CA GLU A 311 18.04 -10.13 -4.24
C GLU A 311 17.57 -8.79 -4.77
N LYS A 312 17.91 -8.48 -6.03
CA LYS A 312 17.44 -7.28 -6.71
C LYS A 312 16.01 -7.50 -7.20
N LEU A 313 15.09 -6.70 -6.67
CA LEU A 313 13.66 -6.76 -6.93
C LEU A 313 13.12 -5.38 -7.30
N SER A 314 11.98 -5.35 -7.97
CA SER A 314 11.24 -4.11 -8.16
C SER A 314 10.34 -3.80 -6.95
N TRP A 315 10.11 -2.51 -6.69
CA TRP A 315 9.24 -2.08 -5.58
C TRP A 315 7.87 -2.73 -5.59
N GLY A 316 7.28 -2.91 -6.77
CA GLY A 316 5.97 -3.54 -6.89
C GLY A 316 5.93 -5.03 -6.51
N MET A 317 7.09 -5.69 -6.40
CA MET A 317 7.17 -7.08 -5.94
C MET A 317 7.29 -7.21 -4.42
N ILE A 318 7.59 -6.11 -3.71
CA ILE A 318 7.82 -6.17 -2.26
C ILE A 318 6.60 -6.69 -1.49
N PRO A 319 5.35 -6.21 -1.73
CA PRO A 319 4.18 -6.77 -1.04
C PRO A 319 4.04 -8.29 -1.25
N TYR A 320 4.32 -8.79 -2.47
CA TYR A 320 4.27 -10.22 -2.77
C TYR A 320 5.35 -11.01 -2.01
N VAL A 321 6.57 -10.50 -1.99
CA VAL A 321 7.68 -11.16 -1.29
C VAL A 321 7.41 -11.20 0.22
N GLN A 322 6.93 -10.11 0.81
CA GLN A 322 6.58 -10.06 2.22
C GLN A 322 5.40 -10.99 2.56
N ALA A 323 4.38 -11.07 1.70
CA ALA A 323 3.29 -12.03 1.85
C ALA A 323 3.80 -13.49 1.78
N LEU A 324 4.76 -13.78 0.88
CA LEU A 324 5.37 -15.10 0.78
C LEU A 324 6.20 -15.46 2.02
N LEU A 325 6.98 -14.51 2.54
CA LEU A 325 7.76 -14.70 3.78
C LEU A 325 6.83 -14.92 4.98
N LEU A 326 5.71 -14.18 5.06
CA LEU A 326 4.68 -14.38 6.08
C LEU A 326 4.05 -15.78 5.96
N ALA A 327 3.70 -16.22 4.76
CA ALA A 327 3.13 -17.55 4.54
C ALA A 327 4.13 -18.67 4.92
N ARG A 328 5.43 -18.48 4.67
CA ARG A 328 6.48 -19.42 5.08
C ARG A 328 6.64 -19.46 6.60
N PHE A 329 6.58 -18.31 7.26
CA PHE A 329 6.61 -18.25 8.73
C PHE A 329 5.39 -18.98 9.33
N ILE A 330 4.18 -18.69 8.86
CA ILE A 330 2.95 -19.36 9.34
C ILE A 330 3.00 -20.89 9.14
N ARG A 331 3.68 -21.39 8.10
CA ARG A 331 3.89 -22.83 7.89
C ARG A 331 5.00 -23.44 8.76
N GLY A 332 5.75 -22.64 9.48
CA GLY A 332 6.91 -23.10 10.23
C GLY A 332 8.19 -23.31 9.40
N ASP A 333 8.25 -22.78 8.19
CA ASP A 333 9.44 -22.83 7.32
C ASP A 333 10.50 -21.77 7.70
N LEU A 334 10.14 -20.83 8.56
CA LEU A 334 10.98 -19.76 9.11
C LEU A 334 10.77 -19.64 10.61
N ASP A 335 11.85 -19.40 11.36
CA ASP A 335 11.80 -19.22 12.82
C ASP A 335 11.16 -17.88 13.24
N ALA A 336 11.19 -16.86 12.37
CA ALA A 336 10.57 -15.57 12.61
C ALA A 336 10.14 -14.93 11.26
N TYR A 337 9.13 -14.05 11.29
CA TYR A 337 8.77 -13.21 10.16
C TYR A 337 9.79 -12.07 10.00
N PRO A 338 10.55 -12.02 8.87
CA PRO A 338 11.50 -10.94 8.63
C PRO A 338 10.79 -9.71 8.04
N PRO A 339 10.62 -8.61 8.81
CA PRO A 339 10.00 -7.41 8.27
C PRO A 339 10.88 -6.76 7.19
N PHE A 340 10.23 -5.98 6.31
CA PHE A 340 10.96 -5.21 5.32
C PHE A 340 11.65 -4.01 5.98
N LEU A 341 12.98 -3.99 6.01
CA LEU A 341 13.80 -2.91 6.57
C LEU A 341 14.49 -2.14 5.46
N TRP A 342 13.92 -1.00 5.09
CA TRP A 342 14.47 -0.15 4.04
C TRP A 342 15.75 0.56 4.49
N LYS A 343 16.79 0.53 3.63
CA LYS A 343 18.10 1.16 3.86
C LYS A 343 18.31 2.38 2.96
#